data_5c6c1371c1a49788c15fcd7f48d8490f
#
_entry.id   5c6c1371c1a49788c15fcd7f48d8490f
#
_cell.length_a   1.000
_cell.length_b   1.000
_cell.length_c   1.000
_cell.angle_alpha   90.00
_cell.angle_beta   90.00
_cell.angle_gamma   90.00
#
_symmetry.space_group_name_H-M   'P 1'
#
loop_
_entity.id
_entity.type
_entity.pdbx_description
1 polymer ?
#
loop_
_entity_poly.entity_id
_entity_poly.type
_entity_poly.pdbx_seq_one_letter_code
_entity_poly.pdbx_strand_id
1 'polypeptide(L)'
;SLVAIEPSTGEILTMVSSPGIDVEMLADIGKHYGEISANPYKPMFNRAVQAPYPPGSVFKLVNALIGLEEEVVYPGTQYPCRMGYHFGRNKLGCHEHRSPINLEESIMMSCNAYYCYVLREILENRKYGSIDEAMDKWNEYVKSFGFGQKLGSDFPSELGGNIPDSKYYNRVYGKGGWKATTVISLSIGQGEIGCTPLHLANLCATIANRGFYYIPHIIK
;
A
#
# COMPACT_ATOMS: atom_id res chain seq x y z
N SER A 1 -0.05 -15.91 0.07
CA SER A 1 0.98 -15.68 1.08
C SER A 1 0.36 -15.17 2.37
N LEU A 2 1.04 -15.41 3.49
CA LEU A 2 0.67 -14.90 4.81
C LEU A 2 1.95 -14.46 5.53
N VAL A 3 1.88 -13.32 6.24
CA VAL A 3 2.96 -12.84 7.11
C VAL A 3 2.34 -12.39 8.42
N ALA A 4 2.92 -12.78 9.55
CA ALA A 4 2.56 -12.29 10.88
C ALA A 4 3.84 -11.79 11.57
N ILE A 5 3.75 -10.58 12.13
CA ILE A 5 4.86 -9.91 12.83
C ILE A 5 4.41 -9.64 14.27
N GLU A 6 5.30 -9.88 15.24
CA GLU A 6 5.15 -9.40 16.60
C GLU A 6 5.44 -7.88 16.63
N PRO A 7 4.43 -7.03 16.89
CA PRO A 7 4.64 -5.58 16.77
C PRO A 7 5.70 -5.03 17.73
N SER A 8 5.79 -5.60 18.93
CA SER A 8 6.67 -5.11 20.00
C SER A 8 8.15 -5.38 19.77
N THR A 9 8.49 -6.29 18.85
CA THR A 9 9.88 -6.69 18.60
C THR A 9 10.28 -6.62 17.13
N GLY A 10 9.34 -6.79 16.21
CA GLY A 10 9.60 -6.96 14.78
C GLY A 10 9.81 -8.42 14.36
N GLU A 11 9.73 -9.38 15.29
CA GLU A 11 9.90 -10.80 14.97
C GLU A 11 8.83 -11.28 14.01
N ILE A 12 9.25 -11.96 12.94
CA ILE A 12 8.34 -12.62 12.00
C ILE A 12 7.93 -13.96 12.59
N LEU A 13 6.71 -14.02 13.14
CA LEU A 13 6.14 -15.22 13.77
C LEU A 13 5.72 -16.27 12.75
N THR A 14 5.32 -15.82 11.56
CA THR A 14 4.87 -16.70 10.48
C THR A 14 5.10 -16.04 9.14
N MET A 15 5.64 -16.82 8.20
CA MET A 15 5.74 -16.43 6.80
C MET A 15 5.41 -17.63 5.91
N VAL A 16 4.37 -17.51 5.10
CA VAL A 16 3.92 -18.57 4.19
C VAL A 16 3.89 -18.02 2.76
N SER A 17 4.57 -18.73 1.85
CA SER A 17 4.47 -18.53 0.41
C SER A 17 3.93 -19.80 -0.23
N SER A 18 2.80 -19.70 -0.95
CA SER A 18 2.17 -20.84 -1.61
C SER A 18 2.14 -20.63 -3.14
N PRO A 19 2.37 -21.71 -3.92
CA PRO A 19 2.76 -23.04 -3.46
C PRO A 19 4.18 -23.06 -2.88
N GLY A 20 4.41 -23.96 -1.93
CA GLY A 20 5.73 -24.27 -1.39
C GLY A 20 6.40 -25.42 -2.15
N ILE A 21 7.60 -25.78 -1.72
CA ILE A 21 8.31 -26.98 -2.18
C ILE A 21 8.04 -28.07 -1.17
N ASP A 22 7.82 -29.30 -1.66
CA ASP A 22 7.68 -30.48 -0.82
C ASP A 22 8.96 -30.69 0.03
N VAL A 23 8.78 -31.07 1.30
CA VAL A 23 9.89 -31.25 2.24
C VAL A 23 10.86 -32.34 1.78
N GLU A 24 10.33 -33.41 1.15
CA GLU A 24 11.17 -34.50 0.61
C GLU A 24 12.03 -33.98 -0.57
N MET A 25 11.47 -33.12 -1.42
CA MET A 25 12.21 -32.48 -2.51
C MET A 25 13.28 -31.51 -1.99
N LEU A 26 13.01 -30.82 -0.88
CA LEU A 26 13.99 -29.94 -0.23
C LEU A 26 15.16 -30.73 0.36
N ALA A 27 14.91 -31.92 0.90
CA ALA A 27 15.96 -32.75 1.49
C ALA A 27 17.01 -33.20 0.45
N ASP A 28 16.64 -33.30 -0.83
CA ASP A 28 17.57 -33.58 -1.95
C ASP A 28 17.31 -32.61 -3.11
N ILE A 29 17.47 -31.30 -2.83
CA ILE A 29 17.19 -30.24 -3.78
C ILE A 29 18.00 -30.37 -5.08
N GLY A 30 19.23 -30.89 -5.00
CA GLY A 30 20.09 -31.08 -6.17
C GLY A 30 19.47 -32.04 -7.18
N LYS A 31 18.85 -33.12 -6.74
CA LYS A 31 18.16 -34.10 -7.57
C LYS A 31 16.86 -33.56 -8.18
N HIS A 32 16.12 -32.74 -7.40
CA HIS A 32 14.78 -32.24 -7.79
C HIS A 32 14.82 -30.82 -8.37
N TYR A 33 15.99 -30.17 -8.47
CA TYR A 33 16.11 -28.77 -8.92
C TYR A 33 15.49 -28.55 -10.31
N GLY A 34 15.70 -29.46 -11.25
CA GLY A 34 15.13 -29.36 -12.60
C GLY A 34 13.59 -29.34 -12.59
N GLU A 35 12.98 -30.21 -11.80
CA GLU A 35 11.53 -30.30 -11.63
C GLU A 35 10.97 -29.05 -10.92
N ILE A 36 11.61 -28.65 -9.81
CA ILE A 36 11.21 -27.47 -9.03
C ILE A 36 11.31 -26.21 -9.87
N SER A 37 12.40 -26.02 -10.62
CA SER A 37 12.63 -24.83 -11.45
C SER A 37 11.72 -24.76 -12.68
N ALA A 38 11.34 -25.91 -13.25
CA ALA A 38 10.41 -25.99 -14.37
C ALA A 38 8.93 -25.83 -13.95
N ASN A 39 8.64 -25.86 -12.66
CA ASN A 39 7.27 -25.73 -12.15
C ASN A 39 6.67 -24.36 -12.51
N PRO A 40 5.55 -24.28 -13.27
CA PRO A 40 4.95 -23.03 -13.71
C PRO A 40 4.45 -22.16 -12.53
N TYR A 41 4.18 -22.76 -11.39
CA TYR A 41 3.76 -22.05 -10.18
C TYR A 41 4.91 -21.44 -9.39
N LYS A 42 6.17 -21.64 -9.82
CA LYS A 42 7.38 -21.04 -9.24
C LYS A 42 7.46 -21.19 -7.71
N PRO A 43 7.56 -22.41 -7.17
CA PRO A 43 7.55 -22.62 -5.71
C PRO A 43 8.77 -22.03 -4.99
N MET A 44 9.89 -21.79 -5.69
CA MET A 44 11.07 -21.10 -5.15
C MET A 44 10.87 -19.60 -4.99
N PHE A 45 9.83 -19.03 -5.61
CA PHE A 45 9.55 -17.59 -5.53
C PHE A 45 8.82 -17.26 -4.23
N ASN A 46 9.51 -16.61 -3.29
CA ASN A 46 8.90 -16.21 -2.02
C ASN A 46 7.98 -15.00 -2.20
N ARG A 47 6.70 -15.27 -2.39
CA ARG A 47 5.68 -14.25 -2.63
C ARG A 47 5.50 -13.28 -1.48
N ALA A 48 5.89 -13.66 -0.26
CA ALA A 48 5.75 -12.82 0.92
C ALA A 48 6.66 -11.58 0.87
N VAL A 49 7.83 -11.72 0.24
CA VAL A 49 8.86 -10.67 0.18
C VAL A 49 9.22 -10.22 -1.25
N GLN A 50 8.80 -10.98 -2.28
CA GLN A 50 9.19 -10.75 -3.67
C GLN A 50 8.05 -10.37 -4.61
N ALA A 51 6.78 -10.63 -4.22
CA ALA A 51 5.64 -10.34 -5.10
C ALA A 51 4.97 -9.02 -4.70
N PRO A 52 5.11 -7.95 -5.50
CA PRO A 52 4.37 -6.73 -5.29
C PRO A 52 2.92 -6.89 -5.77
N TYR A 53 1.97 -6.58 -4.89
CA TYR A 53 0.53 -6.56 -5.17
C TYR A 53 -0.02 -5.17 -4.88
N PRO A 54 -1.08 -4.73 -5.55
CA PRO A 54 -1.83 -3.56 -5.10
C PRO A 54 -2.39 -3.81 -3.70
N PRO A 55 -2.12 -2.94 -2.71
CA PRO A 55 -2.60 -3.13 -1.33
C PRO A 55 -4.12 -3.07 -1.20
N GLY A 56 -4.80 -2.40 -2.12
CA GLY A 56 -6.24 -2.20 -2.05
C GLY A 56 -6.68 -1.40 -0.83
N SER A 57 -7.86 -1.68 -0.31
CA SER A 57 -8.51 -0.89 0.74
C SER A 57 -7.73 -0.77 2.06
N VAL A 58 -6.77 -1.64 2.33
CA VAL A 58 -5.89 -1.51 3.50
C VAL A 58 -5.08 -0.21 3.45
N PHE A 59 -4.74 0.25 2.24
CA PHE A 59 -3.99 1.48 2.01
C PHE A 59 -4.78 2.76 2.36
N LYS A 60 -6.10 2.66 2.50
CA LYS A 60 -6.95 3.77 2.94
C LYS A 60 -6.55 4.27 4.34
N LEU A 61 -6.06 3.39 5.21
CA LEU A 61 -5.56 3.77 6.52
C LEU A 61 -4.34 4.70 6.41
N VAL A 62 -3.45 4.43 5.45
CA VAL A 62 -2.29 5.29 5.17
C VAL A 62 -2.77 6.66 4.70
N ASN A 63 -3.68 6.72 3.72
CA ASN A 63 -4.23 7.99 3.23
C ASN A 63 -5.03 8.75 4.32
N ALA A 64 -5.72 8.03 5.23
CA ALA A 64 -6.40 8.65 6.37
C ALA A 64 -5.40 9.36 7.30
N LEU A 65 -4.32 8.67 7.67
CA LEU A 65 -3.28 9.21 8.55
C LEU A 65 -2.56 10.39 7.89
N ILE A 66 -2.24 10.30 6.60
CA ILE A 66 -1.66 11.42 5.84
C ILE A 66 -2.62 12.61 5.80
N GLY A 67 -3.92 12.37 5.55
CA GLY A 67 -4.93 13.43 5.51
C GLY A 67 -5.11 14.14 6.85
N LEU A 68 -4.98 13.43 7.98
CA LEU A 68 -4.97 13.99 9.31
C LEU A 68 -3.71 14.82 9.58
N GLU A 69 -2.53 14.32 9.22
CA GLU A 69 -1.24 15.01 9.36
C GLU A 69 -1.17 16.26 8.49
N GLU A 70 -1.73 16.19 7.29
CA GLU A 70 -1.83 17.32 6.36
C GLU A 70 -2.92 18.33 6.74
N GLU A 71 -3.68 18.08 7.80
CA GLU A 71 -4.81 18.89 8.27
C GLU A 71 -5.89 19.16 7.22
N VAL A 72 -6.00 18.27 6.22
CA VAL A 72 -7.03 18.35 5.16
C VAL A 72 -8.28 17.54 5.50
N VAL A 73 -8.20 16.67 6.51
CA VAL A 73 -9.32 15.91 7.04
C VAL A 73 -9.24 15.85 8.57
N TYR A 74 -10.40 15.84 9.22
CA TYR A 74 -10.54 15.70 10.67
C TYR A 74 -11.53 14.56 10.97
N PRO A 75 -11.59 14.02 12.19
CA PRO A 75 -12.52 12.92 12.51
C PRO A 75 -13.97 13.21 12.14
N GLY A 76 -14.41 14.47 12.29
CA GLY A 76 -15.77 14.90 11.95
C GLY A 76 -15.98 15.32 10.50
N THR A 77 -14.94 15.34 9.65
CA THR A 77 -15.05 15.73 8.24
C THR A 77 -15.96 14.75 7.49
N GLN A 78 -16.98 15.26 6.83
CA GLN A 78 -17.95 14.45 6.09
C GLN A 78 -17.80 14.64 4.59
N TYR A 79 -17.79 13.52 3.84
CA TYR A 79 -17.89 13.53 2.39
C TYR A 79 -19.07 12.71 1.89
N PRO A 80 -19.70 13.15 0.78
CA PRO A 80 -20.79 12.39 0.16
C PRO A 80 -20.24 11.20 -0.64
N CYS A 81 -21.05 10.13 -0.69
CA CYS A 81 -20.85 9.00 -1.60
C CYS A 81 -22.14 8.74 -2.37
N ARG A 82 -22.10 8.85 -3.68
CA ARG A 82 -23.21 8.52 -4.58
C ARG A 82 -22.83 7.28 -5.39
N MET A 83 -22.68 6.14 -4.69
CA MET A 83 -22.20 4.90 -5.30
C MET A 83 -20.83 5.05 -5.97
N GLY A 84 -19.99 6.01 -5.50
CA GLY A 84 -18.66 6.30 -6.01
C GLY A 84 -18.31 7.79 -6.01
N TYR A 85 -17.09 8.06 -6.42
CA TYR A 85 -16.52 9.39 -6.62
C TYR A 85 -16.67 9.78 -8.12
N HIS A 86 -17.32 10.89 -8.41
CA HIS A 86 -17.56 11.37 -9.76
C HIS A 86 -16.63 12.52 -10.10
N PHE A 87 -15.95 12.44 -11.24
CA PHE A 87 -15.05 13.48 -11.74
C PHE A 87 -15.12 13.60 -13.26
N GLY A 88 -15.61 14.74 -13.74
CA GLY A 88 -15.94 14.92 -15.16
C GLY A 88 -16.98 13.89 -15.63
N ARG A 89 -16.63 13.11 -16.65
CA ARG A 89 -17.45 12.00 -17.16
C ARG A 89 -17.10 10.65 -16.54
N ASN A 90 -16.11 10.60 -15.65
CA ASN A 90 -15.60 9.38 -15.05
C ASN A 90 -16.17 9.16 -13.66
N LYS A 91 -16.11 7.91 -13.21
CA LYS A 91 -16.53 7.48 -11.89
C LYS A 91 -15.59 6.42 -11.36
N LEU A 92 -15.09 6.60 -10.12
CA LEU A 92 -14.51 5.51 -9.35
C LEU A 92 -15.62 4.94 -8.47
N GLY A 93 -16.01 3.68 -8.71
CA GLY A 93 -17.16 3.06 -8.08
C GLY A 93 -16.98 2.81 -6.58
N CYS A 94 -18.10 2.78 -5.86
CA CYS A 94 -18.21 2.35 -4.47
C CYS A 94 -19.44 1.47 -4.30
N HIS A 95 -19.52 0.71 -3.22
CA HIS A 95 -20.72 -0.04 -2.84
C HIS A 95 -21.73 0.86 -2.13
N GLU A 96 -22.94 0.35 -1.96
CA GLU A 96 -24.02 1.07 -1.29
C GLU A 96 -23.78 1.15 0.23
N HIS A 97 -23.94 2.34 0.78
CA HIS A 97 -23.92 2.63 2.21
C HIS A 97 -24.55 4.02 2.45
N ARG A 98 -24.80 4.36 3.72
CA ARG A 98 -25.31 5.70 4.07
C ARG A 98 -24.36 6.80 3.62
N SER A 99 -24.87 8.00 3.38
CA SER A 99 -24.11 9.16 2.92
C SER A 99 -24.81 10.48 3.36
N PRO A 100 -24.05 11.52 3.79
CA PRO A 100 -22.60 11.58 3.91
C PRO A 100 -22.08 10.76 5.10
N ILE A 101 -20.77 10.50 5.14
CA ILE A 101 -20.10 9.76 6.21
C ILE A 101 -18.84 10.50 6.67
N ASN A 102 -18.48 10.31 7.94
CA ASN A 102 -17.26 10.85 8.55
C ASN A 102 -16.06 9.88 8.39
N LEU A 103 -14.91 10.25 8.95
CA LEU A 103 -13.67 9.48 8.82
C LEU A 103 -13.80 8.06 9.41
N GLU A 104 -14.33 7.91 10.61
CA GLU A 104 -14.51 6.61 11.26
C GLU A 104 -15.41 5.70 10.42
N GLU A 105 -16.55 6.22 10.02
CA GLU A 105 -17.51 5.50 9.15
C GLU A 105 -16.91 5.15 7.79
N SER A 106 -16.04 6.01 7.24
CA SER A 106 -15.36 5.76 5.98
C SER A 106 -14.41 4.57 6.05
N ILE A 107 -13.76 4.36 7.20
CA ILE A 107 -12.93 3.18 7.49
C ILE A 107 -13.83 1.95 7.66
N MET A 108 -14.86 2.04 8.50
CA MET A 108 -15.81 0.96 8.79
C MET A 108 -16.49 0.47 7.51
N MET A 109 -16.95 1.39 6.66
CA MET A 109 -17.63 1.09 5.38
C MET A 109 -16.66 0.91 4.21
N SER A 110 -15.37 1.11 4.43
CA SER A 110 -14.36 1.07 3.34
C SER A 110 -14.76 1.90 2.11
N CYS A 111 -15.25 3.13 2.32
CA CYS A 111 -15.80 3.97 1.27
C CYS A 111 -14.74 4.46 0.29
N ASN A 112 -14.85 4.09 -0.97
CA ASN A 112 -13.90 4.55 -1.99
C ASN A 112 -14.02 6.05 -2.26
N ALA A 113 -15.23 6.58 -2.31
CA ALA A 113 -15.45 8.01 -2.60
C ALA A 113 -14.81 8.91 -1.54
N TYR A 114 -14.93 8.54 -0.25
CA TYR A 114 -14.32 9.30 0.84
C TYR A 114 -12.82 9.47 0.62
N TYR A 115 -12.12 8.38 0.31
CA TYR A 115 -10.66 8.43 0.11
C TYR A 115 -10.24 9.11 -1.19
N CYS A 116 -11.11 9.15 -2.20
CA CYS A 116 -10.88 10.00 -3.37
C CYS A 116 -10.87 11.49 -2.99
N TYR A 117 -11.80 11.93 -2.14
CA TYR A 117 -11.78 13.29 -1.60
C TYR A 117 -10.51 13.54 -0.77
N VAL A 118 -10.18 12.65 0.16
CA VAL A 118 -8.97 12.79 1.00
C VAL A 118 -7.71 12.94 0.16
N LEU A 119 -7.46 12.03 -0.80
CA LEU A 119 -6.27 12.13 -1.66
C LEU A 119 -6.27 13.43 -2.48
N ARG A 120 -7.43 13.83 -2.99
CA ARG A 120 -7.55 15.07 -3.73
C ARG A 120 -7.21 16.28 -2.87
N GLU A 121 -7.74 16.37 -1.65
CA GLU A 121 -7.42 17.45 -0.72
C GLU A 121 -5.93 17.46 -0.35
N ILE A 122 -5.28 16.30 -0.20
CA ILE A 122 -3.83 16.20 0.01
C ILE A 122 -3.07 16.78 -1.18
N LEU A 123 -3.39 16.35 -2.41
CA LEU A 123 -2.66 16.73 -3.61
C LEU A 123 -2.97 18.15 -4.11
N GLU A 124 -4.14 18.70 -3.76
CA GLU A 124 -4.56 20.07 -4.06
C GLU A 124 -4.37 21.03 -2.87
N ASN A 125 -3.65 20.59 -1.82
CA ASN A 125 -3.40 21.40 -0.64
C ASN A 125 -2.59 22.67 -1.00
N ARG A 126 -3.18 23.83 -0.73
CA ARG A 126 -2.62 25.14 -1.11
C ARG A 126 -1.32 25.52 -0.41
N LYS A 127 -0.91 24.77 0.63
CA LYS A 127 0.39 25.00 1.28
C LYS A 127 1.57 24.61 0.37
N TYR A 128 1.32 23.80 -0.66
CA TYR A 128 2.32 23.41 -1.66
C TYR A 128 2.23 24.35 -2.88
N GLY A 129 3.38 24.70 -3.43
CA GLY A 129 3.46 25.54 -4.62
C GLY A 129 3.00 24.85 -5.91
N SER A 130 2.95 23.51 -5.92
CA SER A 130 2.57 22.70 -7.07
C SER A 130 2.04 21.33 -6.64
N ILE A 131 1.32 20.66 -7.57
CA ILE A 131 0.89 19.27 -7.37
C ILE A 131 2.11 18.32 -7.31
N ASP A 132 3.23 18.67 -7.97
CA ASP A 132 4.46 17.90 -7.92
C ASP A 132 5.01 17.86 -6.48
N GLU A 133 5.05 19.00 -5.79
CA GLU A 133 5.48 19.09 -4.39
C GLU A 133 4.55 18.32 -3.46
N ALA A 134 3.23 18.47 -3.64
CA ALA A 134 2.24 17.75 -2.86
C ALA A 134 2.36 16.22 -3.04
N MET A 135 2.61 15.77 -4.28
CA MET A 135 2.79 14.36 -4.60
C MET A 135 4.08 13.80 -4.01
N ASP A 136 5.17 14.56 -4.07
CA ASP A 136 6.45 14.15 -3.50
C ASP A 136 6.36 14.08 -1.97
N LYS A 137 5.61 15.00 -1.35
CA LYS A 137 5.35 14.94 0.10
C LYS A 137 4.46 13.76 0.49
N TRP A 138 3.42 13.46 -0.29
CA TRP A 138 2.61 12.25 -0.10
C TRP A 138 3.48 11.00 -0.23
N ASN A 139 4.37 10.92 -1.23
CA ASN A 139 5.31 9.81 -1.41
C ASN A 139 6.25 9.65 -0.21
N GLU A 140 6.75 10.75 0.35
CA GLU A 140 7.59 10.78 1.54
C GLU A 140 6.85 10.18 2.75
N TYR A 141 5.61 10.61 3.00
CA TYR A 141 4.77 10.03 4.05
C TYR A 141 4.53 8.53 3.84
N VAL A 142 4.18 8.11 2.63
CA VAL A 142 3.97 6.70 2.33
C VAL A 142 5.23 5.87 2.60
N LYS A 143 6.41 6.41 2.27
CA LYS A 143 7.70 5.77 2.57
C LYS A 143 7.98 5.68 4.07
N SER A 144 7.51 6.60 4.89
CA SER A 144 7.70 6.52 6.36
C SER A 144 7.00 5.31 6.97
N PHE A 145 5.97 4.76 6.33
CA PHE A 145 5.34 3.48 6.70
C PHE A 145 6.11 2.25 6.19
N GLY A 146 7.25 2.45 5.50
CA GLY A 146 8.06 1.39 4.92
C GLY A 146 7.74 1.01 3.48
N PHE A 147 6.68 1.57 2.87
CA PHE A 147 6.33 1.27 1.47
C PHE A 147 7.32 1.87 0.47
N GLY A 148 7.45 1.24 -0.69
CA GLY A 148 8.31 1.75 -1.77
C GLY A 148 9.82 1.63 -1.51
N GLN A 149 10.21 0.92 -0.46
CA GLN A 149 11.59 0.67 -0.07
C GLN A 149 11.71 -0.68 0.62
N LYS A 150 12.92 -1.23 0.69
CA LYS A 150 13.18 -2.41 1.51
C LYS A 150 13.03 -2.03 2.98
N LEU A 151 12.39 -2.88 3.76
CA LEU A 151 12.28 -2.71 5.21
C LEU A 151 13.60 -3.01 5.92
N GLY A 152 14.53 -3.71 5.23
CA GLY A 152 15.82 -4.11 5.78
C GLY A 152 15.76 -5.42 6.54
N SER A 153 14.78 -6.27 6.22
CA SER A 153 14.67 -7.61 6.81
C SER A 153 15.88 -8.50 6.46
N ASP A 154 16.02 -9.60 7.19
CA ASP A 154 17.05 -10.62 6.95
C ASP A 154 16.79 -11.49 5.70
N PHE A 155 15.83 -11.10 4.83
CA PHE A 155 15.63 -11.74 3.53
C PHE A 155 16.40 -11.01 2.42
N PRO A 156 17.47 -11.59 1.86
CA PRO A 156 18.28 -10.93 0.81
C PRO A 156 17.47 -10.59 -0.44
N SER A 157 16.42 -11.36 -0.71
CA SER A 157 15.52 -11.22 -1.87
C SER A 157 14.36 -10.25 -1.65
N GLU A 158 14.32 -9.54 -0.53
CA GLU A 158 13.29 -8.54 -0.25
C GLU A 158 13.21 -7.47 -1.34
N LEU A 159 12.00 -7.17 -1.80
CA LEU A 159 11.70 -6.09 -2.74
C LEU A 159 11.00 -4.94 -2.02
N GLY A 160 11.33 -3.71 -2.40
CA GLY A 160 10.71 -2.50 -1.85
C GLY A 160 9.30 -2.21 -2.36
N GLY A 161 8.85 -2.93 -3.38
CA GLY A 161 7.60 -2.58 -4.05
C GLY A 161 7.75 -1.32 -4.93
N ASN A 162 6.62 -0.66 -5.21
CA ASN A 162 6.59 0.56 -6.02
C ASN A 162 5.61 1.57 -5.43
N ILE A 163 6.06 2.80 -5.23
CA ILE A 163 5.23 3.96 -4.89
C ILE A 163 5.58 5.09 -5.85
N PRO A 164 4.62 5.58 -6.64
CA PRO A 164 4.88 6.63 -7.62
C PRO A 164 5.20 7.97 -6.95
N ASP A 165 5.97 8.79 -7.66
CA ASP A 165 6.31 10.17 -7.30
C ASP A 165 5.94 11.13 -8.45
N SER A 166 6.19 12.44 -8.27
CA SER A 166 5.95 13.45 -9.30
C SER A 166 6.77 13.18 -10.57
N LYS A 167 8.01 12.70 -10.43
CA LYS A 167 8.90 12.42 -11.56
C LYS A 167 8.34 11.30 -12.44
N TYR A 168 7.73 10.27 -11.81
CA TYR A 168 7.07 9.21 -12.54
C TYR A 168 5.94 9.78 -13.41
N TYR A 169 5.02 10.56 -12.83
CA TYR A 169 3.87 11.11 -13.56
C TYR A 169 4.27 12.16 -14.59
N ASN A 170 5.28 12.99 -14.31
CA ASN A 170 5.83 13.94 -15.27
C ASN A 170 6.47 13.25 -16.47
N ARG A 171 7.06 12.06 -16.30
CA ARG A 171 7.59 11.25 -17.40
C ARG A 171 6.47 10.64 -18.25
N VAL A 172 5.36 10.21 -17.62
CA VAL A 172 4.25 9.54 -18.31
C VAL A 172 3.35 10.53 -19.04
N TYR A 173 3.01 11.65 -18.39
CA TYR A 173 1.99 12.60 -18.87
C TYR A 173 2.56 13.95 -19.31
N GLY A 174 3.86 14.20 -19.12
CA GLY A 174 4.47 15.51 -19.29
C GLY A 174 4.28 16.40 -18.05
N LYS A 175 5.21 17.35 -17.86
CA LYS A 175 5.13 18.29 -16.73
C LYS A 175 3.86 19.14 -16.83
N GLY A 176 3.05 19.13 -15.74
CA GLY A 176 1.74 19.80 -15.71
C GLY A 176 0.62 19.08 -16.50
N GLY A 177 0.91 17.91 -17.08
CA GLY A 177 -0.05 17.12 -17.86
C GLY A 177 -0.96 16.20 -17.02
N TRP A 178 -0.82 16.19 -15.71
CA TRP A 178 -1.61 15.34 -14.80
C TRP A 178 -2.19 16.15 -13.64
N LYS A 179 -3.22 15.61 -13.00
CA LYS A 179 -3.97 16.22 -11.91
C LYS A 179 -4.27 15.17 -10.83
N ALA A 180 -4.75 15.59 -9.67
CA ALA A 180 -5.17 14.67 -8.61
C ALA A 180 -6.16 13.60 -9.11
N THR A 181 -7.06 13.96 -10.01
CA THR A 181 -8.01 13.01 -10.62
C THR A 181 -7.36 12.01 -11.59
N THR A 182 -6.20 12.32 -12.16
CA THR A 182 -5.43 11.38 -13.01
C THR A 182 -4.92 10.20 -12.20
N VAL A 183 -4.53 10.46 -10.94
CA VAL A 183 -3.89 9.50 -10.03
C VAL A 183 -4.86 9.03 -8.94
N ILE A 184 -6.16 9.22 -9.12
CA ILE A 184 -7.16 9.02 -8.07
C ILE A 184 -7.25 7.58 -7.54
N SER A 185 -6.81 6.58 -8.31
CA SER A 185 -6.74 5.17 -7.89
C SER A 185 -5.79 4.92 -6.73
N LEU A 186 -4.78 5.80 -6.52
CA LEU A 186 -3.88 5.74 -5.37
C LEU A 186 -4.64 5.90 -4.04
N SER A 187 -5.78 6.60 -4.07
CA SER A 187 -6.64 6.81 -2.89
C SER A 187 -7.11 5.50 -2.24
N ILE A 188 -7.25 4.46 -3.04
CA ILE A 188 -7.76 3.14 -2.62
C ILE A 188 -6.71 2.03 -2.74
N GLY A 189 -5.43 2.40 -2.83
CA GLY A 189 -4.33 1.45 -2.90
C GLY A 189 -4.29 0.66 -4.21
N GLN A 190 -4.65 1.30 -5.32
CA GLN A 190 -4.59 0.75 -6.68
C GLN A 190 -3.76 1.67 -7.59
N GLY A 191 -3.79 1.41 -8.88
CA GLY A 191 -2.94 2.12 -9.84
C GLY A 191 -1.52 1.60 -9.79
N GLU A 192 -0.56 2.50 -9.65
CA GLU A 192 0.88 2.20 -9.71
C GLU A 192 1.46 1.71 -8.37
N ILE A 193 0.65 1.64 -7.31
CA ILE A 193 1.09 1.14 -6.00
C ILE A 193 1.28 -0.38 -6.06
N GLY A 194 2.47 -0.83 -5.67
CA GLY A 194 2.76 -2.24 -5.46
C GLY A 194 3.52 -2.43 -4.15
N CYS A 195 3.04 -3.35 -3.30
CA CYS A 195 3.70 -3.68 -2.03
C CYS A 195 3.68 -5.19 -1.80
N THR A 196 4.67 -5.69 -1.07
CA THR A 196 4.71 -7.10 -0.71
C THR A 196 3.81 -7.38 0.51
N PRO A 197 3.40 -8.64 0.75
CA PRO A 197 2.72 -9.01 1.99
C PRO A 197 3.49 -8.63 3.26
N LEU A 198 4.83 -8.60 3.22
CA LEU A 198 5.65 -8.13 4.33
C LEU A 198 5.38 -6.66 4.65
N HIS A 199 5.25 -5.78 3.63
CA HIS A 199 4.89 -4.37 3.85
C HIS A 199 3.51 -4.22 4.49
N LEU A 200 2.53 -5.04 4.10
CA LEU A 200 1.19 -4.99 4.72
C LEU A 200 1.22 -5.45 6.17
N ALA A 201 1.99 -6.49 6.50
CA ALA A 201 2.18 -6.93 7.88
C ALA A 201 2.90 -5.85 8.70
N ASN A 202 3.91 -5.17 8.11
CA ASN A 202 4.60 -4.04 8.74
C ASN A 202 3.67 -2.85 8.99
N LEU A 203 2.75 -2.55 8.08
CA LEU A 203 1.72 -1.53 8.31
C LEU A 203 0.84 -1.89 9.52
N CYS A 204 0.42 -3.15 9.64
CA CYS A 204 -0.34 -3.60 10.81
C CYS A 204 0.47 -3.43 12.11
N ALA A 205 1.76 -3.79 12.11
CA ALA A 205 2.66 -3.58 13.26
C ALA A 205 2.83 -2.08 13.58
N THR A 206 2.99 -1.23 12.57
CA THR A 206 3.10 0.22 12.72
C THR A 206 1.86 0.82 13.41
N ILE A 207 0.66 0.40 12.99
CA ILE A 207 -0.60 0.86 13.58
C ILE A 207 -0.74 0.34 15.02
N ALA A 208 -0.42 -0.94 15.27
CA ALA A 208 -0.46 -1.54 16.60
C ALA A 208 0.47 -0.82 17.59
N ASN A 209 1.63 -0.38 17.12
CA ASN A 209 2.62 0.39 17.88
C ASN A 209 2.33 1.90 17.94
N ARG A 210 1.21 2.37 17.38
CA ARG A 210 0.83 3.79 17.36
C ARG A 210 1.82 4.70 16.63
N GLY A 211 2.41 4.22 15.52
CA GLY A 211 3.15 5.04 14.56
C GLY A 211 4.64 4.70 14.39
N PHE A 212 5.12 3.57 14.92
CA PHE A 212 6.48 3.11 14.65
C PHE A 212 6.51 1.60 14.39
N TYR A 213 7.59 1.12 13.79
CA TYR A 213 7.84 -0.32 13.60
C TYR A 213 9.30 -0.66 13.84
N TYR A 214 9.54 -1.89 14.24
CA TYR A 214 10.87 -2.50 14.26
C TYR A 214 11.12 -3.17 12.91
N ILE A 215 12.41 -3.21 12.50
CA ILE A 215 12.79 -3.93 11.27
C ILE A 215 12.32 -5.39 11.38
N PRO A 216 11.48 -5.88 10.44
CA PRO A 216 11.03 -7.27 10.48
C PRO A 216 12.21 -8.24 10.34
N HIS A 217 12.28 -9.26 11.21
CA HIS A 217 13.39 -10.20 11.23
C HIS A 217 12.97 -11.58 11.73
N ILE A 218 13.75 -12.60 11.37
CA ILE A 218 13.63 -13.97 11.89
C ILE A 218 14.77 -14.24 12.89
N ILE A 219 15.97 -13.71 12.62
CA ILE A 219 17.15 -13.93 13.42
C ILE A 219 17.23 -12.84 14.51
N LYS A 220 17.39 -13.28 15.75
CA LYS A 220 17.61 -12.40 16.91
C LYS A 220 19.07 -11.98 17.04
#